data_6a75a6b46a8160b3511959d5d8a9cfbd
#
_entry.id   6a75a6b46a8160b3511959d5d8a9cfbd
#
_cell.length_a   1.000
_cell.length_b   1.000
_cell.length_c   1.000
_cell.angle_alpha   90.00
_cell.angle_beta   90.00
_cell.angle_gamma   90.00
#
_symmetry.space_group_name_H-M   'P 1'
#
loop_
_entity.id
_entity.type
_entity.pdbx_description
1 polymer ?
#
loop_
_entity_poly.entity_id
_entity_poly.type
_entity_poly.pdbx_seq_one_letter_code
_entity_poly.pdbx_strand_id
1 'polypeptide(L)'
;MSVPLLLTEPKLTTAKLEANLFKDVLGSGSTTCAGPSNRWYNIDLAAKRLNGTILLPGETFSYNDTVGPYTLASGYKAAGTYQNGQSVDATAGGICQLSSNLYWVTLKANLEIVERHKHQFNGGYMPVIGTDATVWSDQLDFRFQNNTDYPIKIESYLDKNHKLHVTIYGTDTTGIHGEPYHVVISTVPYKNTYQPKDSIPVGTEPQRDPNYSRYNGYTVD
;
A
#
# COMPACT_ATOMS: atom_id res chain seq x y z
N MET A 1 39.06 36.91 -30.90
CA MET A 1 37.74 36.38 -31.21
C MET A 1 36.99 36.25 -29.89
N SER A 2 35.93 37.00 -29.67
CA SER A 2 35.02 36.78 -28.53
C SER A 2 33.98 35.75 -28.93
N VAL A 3 33.89 34.64 -28.19
CA VAL A 3 32.82 33.64 -28.39
C VAL A 3 31.61 34.13 -27.62
N PRO A 4 30.47 34.35 -28.26
CA PRO A 4 29.26 34.73 -27.55
C PRO A 4 28.81 33.55 -26.70
N LEU A 5 28.71 33.74 -25.38
CA LEU A 5 28.10 32.77 -24.44
C LEU A 5 26.58 32.96 -24.51
N LEU A 6 25.88 31.92 -24.95
CA LEU A 6 24.44 31.86 -24.83
C LEU A 6 24.09 31.29 -23.43
N LEU A 7 23.66 32.17 -22.53
CA LEU A 7 23.14 31.76 -21.23
C LEU A 7 21.69 31.27 -21.40
N THR A 8 21.49 30.00 -21.22
CA THR A 8 20.12 29.41 -21.18
C THR A 8 19.74 29.23 -19.72
N GLU A 9 18.69 29.88 -19.29
CA GLU A 9 18.15 29.64 -17.93
C GLU A 9 17.60 28.21 -17.82
N PRO A 10 17.84 27.51 -16.70
CA PRO A 10 17.22 26.19 -16.46
C PRO A 10 15.69 26.34 -16.39
N LYS A 11 14.96 25.34 -16.89
CA LYS A 11 13.49 25.29 -16.84
C LYS A 11 12.98 25.42 -15.40
N LEU A 12 13.71 24.85 -14.43
CA LEU A 12 13.43 24.89 -13.01
C LEU A 12 14.60 25.61 -12.31
N THR A 13 14.38 26.82 -11.83
CA THR A 13 15.33 27.56 -10.99
C THR A 13 15.15 27.19 -9.53
N THR A 14 16.20 27.36 -8.70
CA THR A 14 16.14 27.13 -7.25
C THR A 14 14.97 27.91 -6.62
N ALA A 15 14.80 29.19 -6.97
CA ALA A 15 13.71 30.01 -6.46
C ALA A 15 12.32 29.47 -6.83
N LYS A 16 12.13 28.96 -8.05
CA LYS A 16 10.87 28.32 -8.47
C LYS A 16 10.64 27.00 -7.75
N LEU A 17 11.71 26.22 -7.52
CA LEU A 17 11.62 24.98 -6.77
C LEU A 17 11.19 25.25 -5.33
N GLU A 18 11.88 26.16 -4.65
CA GLU A 18 11.58 26.50 -3.25
C GLU A 18 10.18 27.08 -3.06
N ALA A 19 9.71 27.94 -3.97
CA ALA A 19 8.37 28.53 -3.92
C ALA A 19 7.24 27.54 -4.15
N ASN A 20 7.53 26.40 -4.78
CA ASN A 20 6.52 25.41 -5.13
C ASN A 20 6.69 24.06 -4.43
N LEU A 21 7.69 23.93 -3.56
CA LEU A 21 8.02 22.64 -2.94
C LEU A 21 6.87 22.15 -2.04
N PHE A 22 6.31 20.97 -2.37
CA PHE A 22 5.28 20.27 -1.61
C PHE A 22 4.03 21.09 -1.25
N LYS A 23 3.66 22.06 -2.06
CA LYS A 23 2.56 22.99 -1.74
C LYS A 23 1.17 22.38 -1.94
N ASP A 24 1.05 21.35 -2.78
CA ASP A 24 -0.22 20.76 -3.16
C ASP A 24 -0.34 19.32 -2.64
N VAL A 25 -1.56 18.90 -2.34
CA VAL A 25 -1.89 17.50 -2.10
C VAL A 25 -2.20 16.84 -3.43
N LEU A 26 -1.31 15.97 -3.92
CA LEU A 26 -1.52 15.23 -5.16
C LEU A 26 -2.48 14.06 -4.97
N GLY A 27 -2.46 13.44 -3.79
CA GLY A 27 -3.37 12.36 -3.45
C GLY A 27 -3.36 12.10 -1.95
N SER A 28 -4.52 11.68 -1.43
CA SER A 28 -4.65 11.31 -0.02
C SER A 28 -5.66 10.19 0.18
N GLY A 29 -5.44 9.41 1.22
CA GLY A 29 -6.33 8.31 1.56
C GLY A 29 -6.15 7.84 3.00
N SER A 30 -7.17 7.18 3.52
CA SER A 30 -7.09 6.60 4.84
C SER A 30 -7.90 5.32 4.95
N THR A 31 -7.41 4.38 5.75
CA THR A 31 -8.06 3.09 6.00
C THR A 31 -8.07 2.78 7.49
N THR A 32 -9.14 2.16 7.98
CA THR A 32 -9.24 1.75 9.38
C THR A 32 -8.51 0.42 9.60
N CYS A 33 -7.64 0.38 10.60
CA CYS A 33 -6.86 -0.81 10.93
C CYS A 33 -7.57 -1.61 12.02
N ALA A 34 -8.08 -2.77 11.65
CA ALA A 34 -8.63 -3.74 12.59
C ALA A 34 -7.55 -4.73 13.07
N GLY A 35 -7.82 -5.43 14.16
CA GLY A 35 -6.98 -6.53 14.65
C GLY A 35 -6.28 -6.26 15.97
N PRO A 36 -5.39 -7.18 16.41
CA PRO A 36 -4.70 -7.09 17.71
C PRO A 36 -3.60 -6.03 17.73
N SER A 37 -3.13 -5.67 18.91
CA SER A 37 -2.15 -4.63 19.17
C SER A 37 -0.83 -4.77 18.37
N ASN A 38 -0.35 -6.00 18.18
CA ASN A 38 0.87 -6.23 17.40
C ASN A 38 0.70 -5.83 15.92
N ARG A 39 -0.51 -6.00 15.37
CA ARG A 39 -0.79 -5.58 13.99
C ARG A 39 -0.77 -4.07 13.87
N TRP A 40 -1.38 -3.34 14.80
CA TRP A 40 -1.33 -1.87 14.83
C TRP A 40 0.08 -1.35 15.02
N TYR A 41 0.86 -2.01 15.92
CA TYR A 41 2.25 -1.68 16.13
C TYR A 41 3.08 -1.82 14.83
N ASN A 42 2.89 -2.91 14.09
CA ASN A 42 3.59 -3.12 12.82
C ASN A 42 3.23 -2.07 11.77
N ILE A 43 1.93 -1.72 11.66
CA ILE A 43 1.46 -0.69 10.74
C ILE A 43 2.03 0.68 11.13
N ASP A 44 2.04 1.03 12.41
CA ASP A 44 2.61 2.29 12.90
C ASP A 44 4.12 2.38 12.65
N LEU A 45 4.86 1.29 12.91
CA LEU A 45 6.29 1.22 12.60
C LEU A 45 6.56 1.38 11.11
N ALA A 46 5.79 0.68 10.26
CA ALA A 46 5.88 0.79 8.82
C ALA A 46 5.55 2.22 8.33
N ALA A 47 4.48 2.82 8.85
CA ALA A 47 4.10 4.20 8.55
C ALA A 47 5.18 5.21 8.94
N LYS A 48 5.80 5.05 10.10
CA LYS A 48 6.92 5.89 10.54
C LYS A 48 8.14 5.79 9.64
N ARG A 49 8.43 4.62 9.09
CA ARG A 49 9.53 4.43 8.13
C ARG A 49 9.24 5.06 6.79
N LEU A 50 7.99 5.00 6.35
CA LEU A 50 7.54 5.59 5.10
C LEU A 50 7.47 7.12 5.19
N ASN A 51 7.12 7.64 6.38
CA ASN A 51 6.87 9.06 6.58
C ASN A 51 8.10 9.93 6.30
N GLY A 52 7.91 10.97 5.51
CA GLY A 52 8.97 11.92 5.13
C GLY A 52 9.79 11.48 3.92
N THR A 53 9.50 10.34 3.29
CA THR A 53 10.16 9.93 2.04
C THR A 53 9.96 10.97 0.96
N ILE A 54 11.06 11.39 0.32
CA ILE A 54 11.07 12.33 -0.79
C ILE A 54 11.59 11.63 -2.03
N LEU A 55 10.93 11.83 -3.15
CA LEU A 55 11.34 11.34 -4.47
C LEU A 55 11.54 12.53 -5.41
N LEU A 56 12.71 12.61 -6.00
CA LEU A 56 13.00 13.59 -7.06
C LEU A 56 12.30 13.19 -8.36
N PRO A 57 12.13 14.11 -9.32
CA PRO A 57 11.62 13.79 -10.65
C PRO A 57 12.36 12.62 -11.30
N GLY A 58 11.63 11.62 -11.79
CA GLY A 58 12.17 10.42 -12.41
C GLY A 58 12.63 9.33 -11.44
N GLU A 59 12.70 9.59 -10.14
CA GLU A 59 13.05 8.55 -9.15
C GLU A 59 11.93 7.54 -8.96
N THR A 60 12.33 6.28 -8.77
CA THR A 60 11.44 5.17 -8.49
C THR A 60 11.48 4.81 -7.01
N PHE A 61 10.33 4.81 -6.37
CA PHE A 61 10.13 4.32 -5.01
C PHE A 61 10.08 2.79 -4.97
N SER A 62 10.65 2.20 -3.90
CA SER A 62 10.47 0.79 -3.51
C SER A 62 9.95 0.74 -2.08
N TYR A 63 8.82 0.05 -1.89
CA TYR A 63 8.25 -0.15 -0.57
C TYR A 63 9.14 -1.03 0.30
N ASN A 64 9.66 -2.12 -0.27
CA ASN A 64 10.52 -3.06 0.46
C ASN A 64 11.81 -2.40 0.92
N ASP A 65 12.46 -1.59 0.09
CA ASP A 65 13.69 -0.86 0.44
C ASP A 65 13.45 0.18 1.53
N THR A 66 12.28 0.84 1.52
CA THR A 66 11.96 1.92 2.45
C THR A 66 11.44 1.38 3.80
N VAL A 67 10.55 0.40 3.77
CA VAL A 67 9.81 -0.07 4.95
C VAL A 67 10.40 -1.34 5.55
N GLY A 68 11.09 -2.14 4.74
CA GLY A 68 11.76 -3.37 5.19
C GLY A 68 13.04 -3.13 6.04
N PRO A 69 13.75 -4.18 6.38
CA PRO A 69 13.34 -5.58 6.28
C PRO A 69 12.27 -5.96 7.29
N TYR A 70 11.45 -6.96 6.98
CA TYR A 70 10.29 -7.37 7.78
C TYR A 70 10.66 -8.46 8.80
N THR A 71 11.59 -8.16 9.71
CA THR A 71 12.13 -9.10 10.69
C THR A 71 11.88 -8.67 12.13
N LEU A 72 11.98 -9.61 13.06
CA LEU A 72 11.94 -9.29 14.50
C LEU A 72 13.10 -8.37 14.89
N ALA A 73 14.29 -8.58 14.32
CA ALA A 73 15.47 -7.75 14.58
C ALA A 73 15.29 -6.31 14.14
N SER A 74 14.49 -6.05 13.10
CA SER A 74 14.15 -4.71 12.64
C SER A 74 12.95 -4.10 13.39
N GLY A 75 12.45 -4.75 14.45
CA GLY A 75 11.43 -4.23 15.35
C GLY A 75 10.01 -4.67 15.03
N TYR A 76 9.77 -5.44 13.96
CA TYR A 76 8.44 -5.97 13.69
C TYR A 76 8.07 -7.09 14.65
N LYS A 77 6.77 -7.30 14.86
CA LYS A 77 6.20 -8.33 15.74
C LYS A 77 5.43 -9.35 14.92
N ALA A 78 5.28 -10.56 15.47
CA ALA A 78 4.35 -11.53 14.93
C ALA A 78 2.91 -11.03 15.09
N ALA A 79 2.14 -11.08 14.04
CA ALA A 79 0.73 -10.70 14.00
C ALA A 79 0.00 -11.47 12.90
N GLY A 80 -1.33 -11.52 13.00
CA GLY A 80 -2.17 -12.23 12.06
C GLY A 80 -2.00 -11.75 10.62
N THR A 81 -1.75 -12.69 9.74
CA THR A 81 -1.74 -12.55 8.30
C THR A 81 -2.47 -13.73 7.66
N TYR A 82 -2.63 -13.68 6.34
CA TYR A 82 -3.23 -14.79 5.61
C TYR A 82 -2.18 -15.49 4.77
N GLN A 83 -2.07 -16.80 4.93
CA GLN A 83 -1.17 -17.63 4.14
C GLN A 83 -1.92 -18.91 3.73
N ASN A 84 -1.96 -19.19 2.42
CA ASN A 84 -2.66 -20.37 1.87
C ASN A 84 -4.12 -20.50 2.31
N GLY A 85 -4.84 -19.38 2.43
CA GLY A 85 -6.25 -19.35 2.86
C GLY A 85 -6.47 -19.48 4.37
N GLN A 86 -5.41 -19.62 5.16
CA GLN A 86 -5.46 -19.69 6.62
C GLN A 86 -5.02 -18.38 7.27
N SER A 87 -5.60 -18.08 8.42
CA SER A 87 -5.12 -17.04 9.31
C SER A 87 -3.96 -17.60 10.14
N VAL A 88 -2.78 -17.08 9.96
CA VAL A 88 -1.55 -17.48 10.67
C VAL A 88 -0.84 -16.26 11.22
N ASP A 89 -0.08 -16.43 12.28
CA ASP A 89 0.80 -15.38 12.76
C ASP A 89 2.12 -15.41 12.00
N ALA A 90 2.47 -14.29 11.38
CA ALA A 90 3.77 -14.11 10.75
C ALA A 90 4.37 -12.76 11.12
N THR A 91 5.70 -12.64 11.04
CA THR A 91 6.40 -11.40 11.31
C THR A 91 5.90 -10.30 10.38
N ALA A 92 5.73 -9.10 10.92
CA ALA A 92 5.22 -7.93 10.22
C ALA A 92 3.78 -8.04 9.67
N GLY A 93 2.94 -8.94 10.22
CA GLY A 93 1.52 -9.00 9.85
C GLY A 93 0.87 -7.62 9.92
N GLY A 94 0.17 -7.22 8.85
CA GLY A 94 -0.52 -5.94 8.70
C GLY A 94 0.11 -4.94 7.73
N ILE A 95 1.40 -5.06 7.38
CA ILE A 95 2.10 -4.06 6.53
C ILE A 95 1.51 -3.89 5.13
N CYS A 96 0.90 -4.94 4.57
CA CYS A 96 0.22 -4.86 3.28
C CYS A 96 -0.98 -3.90 3.29
N GLN A 97 -1.51 -3.52 4.44
CA GLN A 97 -2.53 -2.48 4.50
C GLN A 97 -1.93 -1.10 4.19
N LEU A 98 -0.69 -0.83 4.63
CA LEU A 98 0.00 0.42 4.30
C LEU A 98 0.40 0.46 2.82
N SER A 99 0.97 -0.63 2.26
CA SER A 99 1.32 -0.67 0.84
C SER A 99 0.09 -0.53 -0.06
N SER A 100 -1.05 -1.11 0.33
CA SER A 100 -2.33 -0.94 -0.38
C SER A 100 -2.85 0.50 -0.29
N ASN A 101 -2.81 1.12 0.90
CA ASN A 101 -3.22 2.51 1.06
C ASN A 101 -2.31 3.45 0.24
N LEU A 102 -1.00 3.20 0.23
CA LEU A 102 -0.06 3.96 -0.58
C LEU A 102 -0.33 3.77 -2.08
N TYR A 103 -0.58 2.53 -2.55
CA TYR A 103 -0.94 2.28 -3.95
C TYR A 103 -2.21 3.05 -4.36
N TRP A 104 -3.25 2.99 -3.55
CA TRP A 104 -4.49 3.74 -3.80
C TRP A 104 -4.25 5.25 -3.88
N VAL A 105 -3.43 5.80 -2.98
CA VAL A 105 -3.05 7.23 -2.98
C VAL A 105 -2.18 7.58 -4.19
N THR A 106 -1.29 6.68 -4.61
CA THR A 106 -0.45 6.84 -5.80
C THR A 106 -1.29 6.92 -7.09
N LEU A 107 -2.35 6.09 -7.19
CA LEU A 107 -3.31 6.18 -8.29
C LEU A 107 -4.05 7.53 -8.31
N LYS A 108 -4.45 8.04 -7.14
CA LYS A 108 -5.08 9.37 -7.02
C LYS A 108 -4.14 10.48 -7.43
N ALA A 109 -2.86 10.36 -7.10
CA ALA A 109 -1.83 11.30 -7.48
C ALA A 109 -1.40 11.21 -8.95
N ASN A 110 -2.00 10.30 -9.73
CA ASN A 110 -1.68 10.02 -11.13
C ASN A 110 -0.18 9.76 -11.36
N LEU A 111 0.48 9.04 -10.44
CA LEU A 111 1.87 8.65 -10.56
C LEU A 111 2.00 7.31 -11.28
N GLU A 112 3.14 7.10 -11.95
CA GLU A 112 3.41 5.91 -12.75
C GLU A 112 3.66 4.69 -11.87
N ILE A 113 2.85 3.64 -12.02
CA ILE A 113 3.02 2.37 -11.32
C ILE A 113 4.05 1.51 -12.04
N VAL A 114 5.14 1.18 -11.37
CA VAL A 114 6.24 0.36 -11.92
C VAL A 114 6.04 -1.12 -11.57
N GLU A 115 5.62 -1.42 -10.33
CA GLU A 115 5.39 -2.78 -9.86
C GLU A 115 4.27 -2.82 -8.84
N ARG A 116 3.34 -3.75 -9.02
CA ARG A 116 2.26 -3.99 -8.07
C ARG A 116 1.78 -5.42 -8.15
N HIS A 117 1.60 -6.04 -7.01
CA HIS A 117 1.05 -7.39 -6.88
C HIS A 117 -0.26 -7.35 -6.11
N LYS A 118 -1.29 -8.04 -6.62
CA LYS A 118 -2.59 -8.15 -5.94
C LYS A 118 -2.56 -9.26 -4.89
N HIS A 119 -3.38 -9.14 -3.86
CA HIS A 119 -3.67 -10.27 -2.99
C HIS A 119 -4.48 -11.34 -3.72
N GLN A 120 -4.41 -12.57 -3.22
CA GLN A 120 -5.24 -13.68 -3.73
C GLN A 120 -6.71 -13.55 -3.32
N PHE A 121 -7.03 -12.67 -2.37
CA PHE A 121 -8.38 -12.43 -1.86
C PHE A 121 -8.53 -10.96 -1.44
N ASN A 122 -9.78 -10.49 -1.38
CA ASN A 122 -10.07 -9.15 -0.90
C ASN A 122 -9.99 -9.11 0.64
N GLY A 123 -9.00 -8.40 1.17
CA GLY A 123 -8.78 -8.22 2.61
C GLY A 123 -9.82 -7.33 3.31
N GLY A 124 -10.70 -6.68 2.56
CA GLY A 124 -11.82 -5.88 3.07
C GLY A 124 -11.45 -4.54 3.72
N TYR A 125 -10.18 -4.15 3.75
CA TYR A 125 -9.72 -2.88 4.35
C TYR A 125 -9.61 -1.75 3.34
N MET A 126 -9.58 -2.03 2.04
CA MET A 126 -9.57 -1.00 1.01
C MET A 126 -10.98 -0.58 0.62
N PRO A 127 -11.25 0.72 0.46
CA PRO A 127 -12.57 1.21 0.08
C PRO A 127 -12.94 0.88 -1.37
N VAL A 128 -11.96 0.69 -2.23
CA VAL A 128 -12.14 0.32 -3.64
C VAL A 128 -11.51 -1.06 -3.86
N ILE A 129 -12.29 -2.03 -4.33
CA ILE A 129 -11.79 -3.37 -4.64
C ILE A 129 -10.79 -3.27 -5.79
N GLY A 130 -9.67 -4.00 -5.69
CA GLY A 130 -8.60 -3.94 -6.69
C GLY A 130 -7.52 -2.88 -6.44
N THR A 131 -7.71 -1.98 -5.47
CA THR A 131 -6.68 -1.01 -5.06
C THR A 131 -5.79 -1.52 -3.92
N ASP A 132 -5.64 -2.83 -3.82
CA ASP A 132 -4.73 -3.47 -2.88
C ASP A 132 -3.34 -3.69 -3.51
N ALA A 133 -2.30 -3.70 -2.69
CA ALA A 133 -0.94 -4.07 -3.06
C ALA A 133 -0.33 -4.97 -2.00
N THR A 134 -0.03 -6.22 -2.35
CA THR A 134 0.68 -7.14 -1.47
C THR A 134 2.18 -6.98 -1.63
N VAL A 135 2.89 -7.03 -0.52
CA VAL A 135 4.34 -6.98 -0.47
C VAL A 135 4.86 -8.18 0.32
N TRP A 136 6.01 -8.70 -0.11
CA TRP A 136 6.69 -9.79 0.56
C TRP A 136 8.19 -9.63 0.33
N SER A 137 8.98 -9.66 1.39
CA SER A 137 10.43 -9.46 1.34
C SER A 137 11.07 -10.14 0.12
N ASP A 138 11.86 -9.41 -0.64
CA ASP A 138 12.65 -9.85 -1.79
C ASP A 138 11.90 -10.52 -2.97
N GLN A 139 10.57 -10.70 -2.87
CA GLN A 139 9.78 -11.41 -3.87
C GLN A 139 8.68 -10.56 -4.51
N LEU A 140 7.96 -9.78 -3.71
CA LEU A 140 6.84 -8.96 -4.15
C LEU A 140 7.04 -7.55 -3.60
N ASP A 141 7.17 -6.57 -4.47
CA ASP A 141 7.32 -5.17 -4.09
C ASP A 141 6.13 -4.34 -4.58
N PHE A 142 5.99 -3.16 -4.01
CA PHE A 142 5.19 -2.10 -4.57
C PHE A 142 6.12 -0.94 -4.95
N ARG A 143 6.15 -0.62 -6.25
CA ARG A 143 7.04 0.39 -6.81
C ARG A 143 6.27 1.35 -7.69
N PHE A 144 6.60 2.62 -7.60
CA PHE A 144 6.05 3.66 -8.48
C PHE A 144 7.13 4.71 -8.77
N GLN A 145 6.98 5.45 -9.84
CA GLN A 145 7.90 6.51 -10.23
C GLN A 145 7.25 7.87 -10.02
N ASN A 146 8.06 8.84 -9.56
CA ASN A 146 7.70 10.24 -9.63
C ASN A 146 7.85 10.72 -11.08
N ASN A 147 6.76 10.66 -11.85
CA ASN A 147 6.68 11.11 -13.23
C ASN A 147 6.31 12.60 -13.36
N THR A 148 6.40 13.36 -12.26
CA THR A 148 6.17 14.81 -12.26
C THR A 148 7.48 15.59 -12.43
N ASP A 149 7.40 16.89 -12.75
CA ASP A 149 8.55 17.76 -12.89
C ASP A 149 9.11 18.27 -11.54
N TYR A 150 8.47 17.95 -10.41
CA TYR A 150 8.82 18.43 -9.07
C TYR A 150 9.01 17.26 -8.08
N PRO A 151 9.80 17.48 -7.01
CA PRO A 151 9.87 16.51 -5.94
C PRO A 151 8.49 16.26 -5.30
N ILE A 152 8.27 15.02 -4.91
CA ILE A 152 7.11 14.63 -4.09
C ILE A 152 7.55 14.17 -2.71
N LYS A 153 6.67 14.33 -1.71
CA LYS A 153 6.90 13.87 -0.35
C LYS A 153 5.72 13.02 0.11
N ILE A 154 6.04 11.90 0.73
CA ILE A 154 5.04 11.00 1.34
C ILE A 154 4.94 11.34 2.83
N GLU A 155 3.72 11.55 3.30
CA GLU A 155 3.40 11.62 4.71
C GLU A 155 2.51 10.43 5.09
N SER A 156 2.85 9.74 6.17
CA SER A 156 2.06 8.61 6.65
C SER A 156 2.11 8.50 8.16
N TYR A 157 0.97 8.19 8.77
CA TYR A 157 0.85 7.96 10.21
C TYR A 157 -0.38 7.15 10.56
N LEU A 158 -0.32 6.48 11.70
CA LEU A 158 -1.46 5.84 12.34
C LEU A 158 -1.98 6.76 13.46
N ASP A 159 -3.25 7.13 13.41
CA ASP A 159 -3.85 7.99 14.44
C ASP A 159 -4.29 7.18 15.67
N LYS A 160 -4.72 7.90 16.73
CA LYS A 160 -5.20 7.30 18.00
C LYS A 160 -6.45 6.43 17.86
N ASN A 161 -7.18 6.53 16.75
CA ASN A 161 -8.36 5.73 16.43
C ASN A 161 -7.99 4.53 15.52
N HIS A 162 -6.71 4.23 15.37
CA HIS A 162 -6.17 3.20 14.48
C HIS A 162 -6.57 3.42 13.02
N LYS A 163 -6.69 4.66 12.59
CA LYS A 163 -6.88 5.03 11.20
C LYS A 163 -5.52 5.36 10.61
N LEU A 164 -5.17 4.65 9.54
CA LEU A 164 -3.94 4.83 8.80
C LEU A 164 -4.16 5.90 7.73
N HIS A 165 -3.35 6.93 7.77
CA HIS A 165 -3.37 8.04 6.82
C HIS A 165 -2.14 7.99 5.93
N VAL A 166 -2.33 8.24 4.64
CA VAL A 166 -1.25 8.43 3.66
C VAL A 166 -1.60 9.63 2.80
N THR A 167 -0.63 10.52 2.60
CA THR A 167 -0.75 11.69 1.74
C THR A 167 0.52 11.84 0.91
N ILE A 168 0.36 12.11 -0.38
CA ILE A 168 1.45 12.49 -1.28
C ILE A 168 1.31 13.98 -1.56
N TYR A 169 2.32 14.73 -1.18
CA TYR A 169 2.47 16.16 -1.47
C TYR A 169 3.41 16.37 -2.65
N GLY A 170 3.18 17.38 -3.44
CA GLY A 170 4.02 17.77 -4.56
C GLY A 170 3.65 19.15 -5.07
N THR A 171 3.87 19.36 -6.36
CA THR A 171 3.45 20.56 -7.09
C THR A 171 2.55 20.12 -8.23
N ASP A 172 1.28 20.44 -8.13
CA ASP A 172 0.32 20.14 -9.20
C ASP A 172 0.47 21.17 -10.32
N THR A 173 0.97 20.70 -11.46
CA THR A 173 1.12 21.49 -12.68
C THR A 173 0.12 21.14 -13.74
N THR A 174 -0.66 20.08 -13.55
CA THR A 174 -1.56 19.52 -14.56
C THR A 174 -3.03 19.63 -14.22
N GLY A 175 -3.36 19.67 -12.92
CA GLY A 175 -4.74 19.55 -12.41
C GLY A 175 -5.36 18.16 -12.65
N ILE A 176 -4.54 17.16 -13.02
CA ILE A 176 -5.00 15.80 -13.33
C ILE A 176 -4.86 14.93 -12.09
N HIS A 177 -5.99 14.42 -11.60
CA HIS A 177 -6.06 13.51 -10.47
C HIS A 177 -6.80 12.22 -10.86
N GLY A 178 -6.35 11.09 -10.33
CA GLY A 178 -7.05 9.83 -10.48
C GLY A 178 -8.21 9.71 -9.48
N GLU A 179 -9.31 9.14 -9.92
CA GLU A 179 -10.39 8.71 -9.03
C GLU A 179 -10.65 7.21 -9.25
N PRO A 180 -9.92 6.34 -8.55
CA PRO A 180 -10.06 4.90 -8.69
C PRO A 180 -11.46 4.45 -8.29
N TYR A 181 -12.10 3.68 -9.15
CA TYR A 181 -13.36 2.99 -8.90
C TYR A 181 -13.26 1.54 -9.36
N HIS A 182 -14.23 0.72 -9.06
CA HIS A 182 -14.27 -0.65 -9.54
C HIS A 182 -15.67 -1.03 -10.03
N VAL A 183 -15.70 -1.93 -11.00
CA VAL A 183 -16.93 -2.59 -11.45
C VAL A 183 -16.77 -4.09 -11.23
N VAL A 184 -17.68 -4.71 -10.48
CA VAL A 184 -17.67 -6.16 -10.29
C VAL A 184 -18.24 -6.83 -11.54
N ILE A 185 -17.38 -7.49 -12.31
CA ILE A 185 -17.74 -8.20 -13.54
C ILE A 185 -18.34 -9.58 -13.19
N SER A 186 -17.73 -10.28 -12.25
CA SER A 186 -18.21 -11.59 -11.81
C SER A 186 -17.88 -11.88 -10.36
N THR A 187 -18.69 -12.70 -9.73
CA THR A 187 -18.47 -13.20 -8.37
C THR A 187 -18.46 -14.73 -8.39
N VAL A 188 -17.41 -15.33 -7.84
CA VAL A 188 -17.31 -16.76 -7.65
C VAL A 188 -17.50 -17.05 -6.16
N PRO A 189 -18.58 -17.75 -5.76
CA PRO A 189 -18.80 -18.07 -4.35
C PRO A 189 -17.69 -19.00 -3.83
N TYR A 190 -17.35 -18.84 -2.55
CA TYR A 190 -16.43 -19.77 -1.90
C TYR A 190 -16.99 -21.20 -1.90
N LYS A 191 -16.09 -22.18 -1.95
CA LYS A 191 -16.44 -23.60 -1.82
C LYS A 191 -16.06 -24.10 -0.44
N ASN A 192 -16.94 -24.87 0.18
CA ASN A 192 -16.61 -25.60 1.40
C ASN A 192 -15.77 -26.83 1.04
N THR A 193 -14.68 -27.04 1.74
CA THR A 193 -13.95 -28.30 1.74
C THR A 193 -14.11 -28.95 3.11
N TYR A 194 -14.30 -30.27 3.13
CA TYR A 194 -14.51 -31.03 4.35
C TYR A 194 -13.29 -31.89 4.61
N GLN A 195 -12.80 -31.86 5.82
CA GLN A 195 -11.68 -32.69 6.26
C GLN A 195 -12.09 -33.44 7.52
N PRO A 196 -11.77 -34.75 7.64
CA PRO A 196 -11.97 -35.47 8.89
C PRO A 196 -11.09 -34.86 9.99
N LYS A 197 -11.62 -34.83 11.20
CA LYS A 197 -10.92 -34.38 12.39
C LYS A 197 -11.22 -35.37 13.53
N ASP A 198 -10.20 -35.96 14.10
CA ASP A 198 -10.33 -37.04 15.11
C ASP A 198 -11.13 -36.61 16.33
N SER A 199 -11.19 -35.32 16.67
CA SER A 199 -11.97 -34.80 17.76
C SER A 199 -13.46 -34.63 17.48
N ILE A 200 -13.92 -34.89 16.24
CA ILE A 200 -15.31 -34.74 15.84
C ILE A 200 -15.87 -36.16 15.55
N PRO A 201 -16.89 -36.66 16.29
CA PRO A 201 -17.45 -37.97 16.06
C PRO A 201 -17.98 -38.13 14.64
N VAL A 202 -17.80 -39.34 14.10
CA VAL A 202 -18.36 -39.72 12.79
C VAL A 202 -19.90 -39.60 12.83
N GLY A 203 -20.46 -38.98 11.78
CA GLY A 203 -21.92 -38.79 11.67
C GLY A 203 -22.45 -37.50 12.27
N THR A 204 -21.56 -36.64 12.84
CA THR A 204 -21.96 -35.29 13.25
C THR A 204 -21.95 -34.31 12.07
N GLU A 205 -22.81 -33.29 12.16
CA GLU A 205 -22.84 -32.23 11.18
C GLU A 205 -21.46 -31.52 11.10
N PRO A 206 -20.99 -31.14 9.88
CA PRO A 206 -19.72 -30.47 9.70
C PRO A 206 -19.63 -29.16 10.49
N GLN A 207 -18.58 -29.02 11.26
CA GLN A 207 -18.31 -27.80 12.02
C GLN A 207 -17.34 -26.89 11.25
N ARG A 208 -17.57 -25.59 11.35
CA ARG A 208 -16.66 -24.60 10.75
C ARG A 208 -15.33 -24.55 11.51
N ASP A 209 -14.22 -24.65 10.78
CA ASP A 209 -12.92 -24.28 11.32
C ASP A 209 -12.78 -22.74 11.30
N PRO A 210 -12.64 -22.08 12.47
CA PRO A 210 -12.51 -20.63 12.55
C PRO A 210 -11.20 -20.09 11.92
N ASN A 211 -10.19 -20.95 11.74
CA ASN A 211 -8.91 -20.55 11.14
C ASN A 211 -9.00 -20.35 9.63
N TYR A 212 -10.07 -20.81 8.99
CA TYR A 212 -10.29 -20.59 7.56
C TYR A 212 -11.33 -19.50 7.32
N SER A 213 -10.91 -18.53 6.52
CA SER A 213 -11.80 -17.45 6.08
C SER A 213 -12.64 -17.88 4.88
N ARG A 214 -13.87 -17.34 4.79
CA ARG A 214 -14.78 -17.55 3.66
C ARG A 214 -14.82 -16.27 2.83
N TYR A 215 -14.15 -16.27 1.70
CA TYR A 215 -14.15 -15.14 0.77
C TYR A 215 -14.66 -15.57 -0.59
N ASN A 216 -15.57 -14.80 -1.15
CA ASN A 216 -15.90 -14.92 -2.56
C ASN A 216 -14.75 -14.42 -3.42
N GLY A 217 -14.55 -15.05 -4.56
CA GLY A 217 -13.71 -14.49 -5.61
C GLY A 217 -14.46 -13.42 -6.37
N TYR A 218 -13.74 -12.36 -6.79
CA TYR A 218 -14.25 -11.29 -7.62
C TYR A 218 -13.37 -11.11 -8.84
N THR A 219 -13.99 -10.90 -9.99
CA THR A 219 -13.34 -10.26 -11.13
C THR A 219 -13.83 -8.82 -11.18
N VAL A 220 -12.91 -7.89 -11.13
CA VAL A 220 -13.19 -6.44 -11.18
C VAL A 220 -12.41 -5.79 -12.31
N ASP A 221 -12.98 -4.74 -12.85
CA ASP A 221 -12.35 -3.80 -13.76
C ASP A 221 -12.29 -2.44 -13.08
#